data_2d77187a084f0de7b30fb72c41254c17
#
_entry.id   2d77187a084f0de7b30fb72c41254c17
#
_cell.length_a   1.000
_cell.length_b   1.000
_cell.length_c   1.000
_cell.angle_alpha   90.00
_cell.angle_beta   90.00
_cell.angle_gamma   90.00
#
_symmetry.space_group_name_H-M   'P 1'
#
loop_
_entity.id
_entity.type
_entity.pdbx_description
1 polymer ?
#
loop_
_entity_poly.entity_id
_entity_poly.type
_entity_poly.pdbx_seq_one_letter_code
_entity_poly.pdbx_strand_id
1 'polypeptide(L)'
;MRNSIKNIFLIVLVSIVSMGGYQYYQNYIEARSFNNFLDSAALVSSLHLEASEEFKNVLDFSEISREEFENNIDKVVSNSKEAYEIINNTDASLTLKEKELLSLATSYWLQGLEMFEVSIITLIDNPNSEKIQESIAQSISDLSIGDRSYSEFLFLIKQNATLDGTFLPVLYEIEYVGLEDNSFKFADLL
;
A
#
# COMPACT_ATOMS: atom_id res chain seq x y z
N MET A 1 47.88 -13.63 40.84
CA MET A 1 47.61 -12.44 40.04
C MET A 1 47.60 -12.66 38.52
N ARG A 2 48.58 -13.36 37.93
CA ARG A 2 48.72 -13.55 36.46
C ARG A 2 47.54 -14.32 35.81
N ASN A 3 46.89 -15.26 36.53
CA ASN A 3 45.74 -16.00 35.99
C ASN A 3 44.42 -15.21 36.06
N SER A 4 44.25 -14.33 37.04
CA SER A 4 43.05 -13.47 37.14
C SER A 4 42.99 -12.46 36.03
N ILE A 5 44.12 -11.89 35.57
CA ILE A 5 44.19 -10.94 34.45
C ILE A 5 43.84 -11.66 33.13
N LYS A 6 44.33 -12.90 32.94
CA LYS A 6 44.00 -13.67 31.75
C LYS A 6 42.52 -14.02 31.69
N ASN A 7 41.89 -14.35 32.82
CA ASN A 7 40.44 -14.63 32.85
C ASN A 7 39.61 -13.40 32.60
N ILE A 8 40.00 -12.23 33.11
CA ILE A 8 39.32 -10.98 32.85
C ILE A 8 39.41 -10.61 31.34
N PHE A 9 40.62 -10.78 30.77
CA PHE A 9 40.81 -10.52 29.32
C PHE A 9 39.98 -11.48 28.46
N LEU A 10 39.88 -12.75 28.81
CA LEU A 10 39.06 -13.73 28.10
C LEU A 10 37.57 -13.36 28.17
N ILE A 11 37.07 -12.95 29.33
CA ILE A 11 35.66 -12.53 29.51
C ILE A 11 35.38 -11.31 28.64
N VAL A 12 36.25 -10.31 28.63
CA VAL A 12 36.08 -9.10 27.81
C VAL A 12 36.10 -9.46 26.32
N LEU A 13 37.00 -10.32 25.88
CA LEU A 13 37.08 -10.74 24.49
C LEU A 13 35.80 -11.48 24.05
N VAL A 14 35.31 -12.41 24.86
CA VAL A 14 34.07 -13.15 24.60
C VAL A 14 32.89 -12.20 24.55
N SER A 15 32.83 -11.19 25.44
CA SER A 15 31.75 -10.19 25.44
C SER A 15 31.76 -9.33 24.16
N ILE A 16 32.94 -8.91 23.71
CA ILE A 16 33.08 -8.14 22.46
C ILE A 16 32.66 -8.96 21.24
N VAL A 17 33.09 -10.23 21.16
CA VAL A 17 32.73 -11.12 20.04
C VAL A 17 31.21 -11.41 20.06
N SER A 18 30.64 -11.66 21.24
CA SER A 18 29.21 -11.91 21.39
C SER A 18 28.38 -10.70 21.01
N MET A 19 28.81 -9.51 21.40
CA MET A 19 28.12 -8.23 21.07
C MET A 19 28.22 -7.90 19.59
N GLY A 20 29.39 -8.11 18.98
CA GLY A 20 29.59 -7.95 17.54
C GLY A 20 28.77 -8.96 16.72
N GLY A 21 28.74 -10.21 17.14
CA GLY A 21 27.92 -11.26 16.53
C GLY A 21 26.42 -10.98 16.63
N TYR A 22 25.97 -10.48 17.78
CA TYR A 22 24.58 -10.08 17.99
C TYR A 22 24.18 -8.90 17.09
N GLN A 23 24.99 -7.84 17.02
CA GLN A 23 24.73 -6.71 16.15
C GLN A 23 24.72 -7.11 14.67
N TYR A 24 25.67 -7.94 14.24
CA TYR A 24 25.67 -8.46 12.86
C TYR A 24 24.39 -9.25 12.55
N TYR A 25 23.96 -10.10 13.47
CA TYR A 25 22.73 -10.88 13.33
C TYR A 25 21.47 -10.00 13.26
N GLN A 26 21.37 -8.97 14.10
CA GLN A 26 20.28 -8.01 14.07
C GLN A 26 20.24 -7.24 12.73
N ASN A 27 21.36 -6.70 12.30
CA ASN A 27 21.45 -5.99 11.01
C ASN A 27 21.07 -6.91 9.82
N TYR A 28 21.44 -8.19 9.88
CA TYR A 28 21.06 -9.17 8.85
C TYR A 28 19.55 -9.43 8.82
N ILE A 29 18.92 -9.59 9.98
CA ILE A 29 17.47 -9.77 10.08
C ILE A 29 16.74 -8.54 9.58
N GLU A 30 17.18 -7.36 10.00
CA GLU A 30 16.60 -6.07 9.56
C GLU A 30 16.68 -5.89 8.04
N ALA A 31 17.84 -6.14 7.45
CA ALA A 31 18.03 -6.04 6.00
C ALA A 31 17.13 -7.05 5.25
N ARG A 32 17.02 -8.28 5.76
CA ARG A 32 16.15 -9.30 5.17
C ARG A 32 14.67 -8.93 5.27
N SER A 33 14.23 -8.41 6.41
CA SER A 33 12.86 -7.95 6.64
C SER A 33 12.52 -6.78 5.72
N PHE A 34 13.45 -5.85 5.54
CA PHE A 34 13.29 -4.73 4.62
C PHE A 34 13.17 -5.18 3.16
N ASN A 35 14.02 -6.13 2.72
CA ASN A 35 13.92 -6.67 1.36
C ASN A 35 12.59 -7.39 1.13
N ASN A 36 12.12 -8.19 2.08
CA ASN A 36 10.81 -8.83 2.01
C ASN A 36 9.67 -7.80 1.90
N PHE A 37 9.79 -6.69 2.64
CA PHE A 37 8.85 -5.58 2.53
C PHE A 37 8.88 -4.93 1.15
N LEU A 38 10.06 -4.71 0.56
CA LEU A 38 10.21 -4.15 -0.78
C LEU A 38 9.58 -5.05 -1.85
N ASP A 39 9.77 -6.37 -1.74
CA ASP A 39 9.17 -7.34 -2.66
C ASP A 39 7.64 -7.30 -2.55
N SER A 40 7.10 -7.24 -1.32
CA SER A 40 5.66 -7.09 -1.09
C SER A 40 5.13 -5.76 -1.63
N ALA A 41 5.87 -4.66 -1.44
CA ALA A 41 5.50 -3.35 -1.95
C ALA A 41 5.45 -3.31 -3.48
N ALA A 42 6.39 -3.99 -4.14
CA ALA A 42 6.38 -4.11 -5.61
C ALA A 42 5.17 -4.88 -6.12
N LEU A 43 4.79 -5.98 -5.46
CA LEU A 43 3.61 -6.75 -5.81
C LEU A 43 2.32 -5.95 -5.57
N VAL A 44 2.19 -5.28 -4.43
CA VAL A 44 1.09 -4.36 -4.11
C VAL A 44 0.98 -3.25 -5.16
N SER A 45 2.11 -2.65 -5.55
CA SER A 45 2.17 -1.63 -6.59
C SER A 45 1.67 -2.16 -7.95
N SER A 46 2.03 -3.39 -8.31
CA SER A 46 1.56 -4.01 -9.56
C SER A 46 0.06 -4.29 -9.56
N LEU A 47 -0.48 -4.82 -8.46
CA LEU A 47 -1.92 -5.10 -8.31
C LEU A 47 -2.75 -3.83 -8.39
N HIS A 48 -2.31 -2.76 -7.71
CA HIS A 48 -3.01 -1.49 -7.74
C HIS A 48 -2.85 -0.72 -9.06
N LEU A 49 -1.75 -0.93 -9.80
CA LEU A 49 -1.64 -0.38 -11.15
C LEU A 49 -2.74 -0.99 -12.04
N GLU A 50 -2.84 -2.32 -12.06
CA GLU A 50 -3.90 -3.01 -12.82
C GLU A 50 -5.30 -2.58 -12.37
N ALA A 51 -5.54 -2.53 -11.04
CA ALA A 51 -6.82 -2.10 -10.49
C ALA A 51 -7.17 -0.66 -10.86
N SER A 52 -6.21 0.28 -10.82
CA SER A 52 -6.46 1.69 -11.15
C SER A 52 -6.73 1.92 -12.64
N GLU A 53 -6.07 1.15 -13.52
CA GLU A 53 -6.33 1.17 -14.96
C GLU A 53 -7.73 0.64 -15.27
N GLU A 54 -8.12 -0.49 -14.66
CA GLU A 54 -9.45 -1.06 -14.84
C GLU A 54 -10.54 -0.16 -14.24
N PHE A 55 -10.28 0.48 -13.08
CA PHE A 55 -11.21 1.43 -12.48
C PHE A 55 -11.50 2.63 -13.38
N LYS A 56 -10.50 3.14 -14.10
CA LYS A 56 -10.72 4.22 -15.10
C LYS A 56 -11.67 3.77 -16.21
N ASN A 57 -11.59 2.51 -16.62
CA ASN A 57 -12.52 1.95 -17.61
C ASN A 57 -13.95 1.82 -17.02
N VAL A 58 -14.04 1.45 -15.73
CA VAL A 58 -15.33 1.37 -15.02
C VAL A 58 -16.00 2.73 -14.88
N LEU A 59 -15.26 3.83 -14.80
CA LEU A 59 -15.81 5.19 -14.71
C LEU A 59 -16.45 5.69 -16.03
N ASP A 60 -16.24 5.01 -17.13
CA ASP A 60 -16.85 5.35 -18.43
C ASP A 60 -18.20 4.62 -18.63
N PHE A 61 -19.16 4.94 -17.72
CA PHE A 61 -20.46 4.26 -17.62
C PHE A 61 -21.36 4.33 -18.84
N SER A 62 -21.11 5.25 -19.76
CA SER A 62 -22.08 5.56 -20.82
C SER A 62 -22.28 4.42 -21.83
N GLU A 63 -21.39 3.44 -21.85
CA GLU A 63 -21.35 2.40 -22.89
C GLU A 63 -21.36 0.96 -22.34
N ILE A 64 -21.24 0.72 -21.01
CA ILE A 64 -21.14 -0.63 -20.44
C ILE A 64 -22.48 -1.13 -19.87
N SER A 65 -22.74 -2.42 -20.01
CA SER A 65 -23.89 -3.07 -19.40
C SER A 65 -23.68 -3.21 -17.88
N ARG A 66 -24.78 -3.39 -17.13
CA ARG A 66 -24.71 -3.67 -15.69
C ARG A 66 -23.81 -4.88 -15.38
N GLU A 67 -23.96 -5.98 -16.11
CA GLU A 67 -23.19 -7.21 -15.92
C GLU A 67 -21.69 -6.97 -16.15
N GLU A 68 -21.35 -6.17 -17.16
CA GLU A 68 -19.98 -5.80 -17.47
C GLU A 68 -19.38 -4.88 -16.38
N PHE A 69 -20.19 -3.93 -15.89
CA PHE A 69 -19.79 -3.09 -14.74
C PHE A 69 -19.49 -3.94 -13.50
N GLU A 70 -20.42 -4.83 -13.11
CA GLU A 70 -20.25 -5.70 -11.95
C GLU A 70 -18.98 -6.57 -12.08
N ASN A 71 -18.74 -7.18 -13.23
CA ASN A 71 -17.56 -8.00 -13.47
C ASN A 71 -16.25 -7.19 -13.38
N ASN A 72 -16.23 -5.98 -13.92
CA ASN A 72 -15.04 -5.14 -13.94
C ASN A 72 -14.73 -4.58 -12.54
N ILE A 73 -15.75 -4.11 -11.82
CA ILE A 73 -15.55 -3.58 -10.47
C ILE A 73 -15.18 -4.67 -9.47
N ASP A 74 -15.76 -5.89 -9.59
CA ASP A 74 -15.38 -7.05 -8.78
C ASP A 74 -13.88 -7.36 -8.92
N LYS A 75 -13.34 -7.27 -10.15
CA LYS A 75 -11.92 -7.47 -10.41
C LYS A 75 -11.05 -6.40 -9.73
N VAL A 76 -11.46 -5.14 -9.83
CA VAL A 76 -10.77 -4.00 -9.17
C VAL A 76 -10.73 -4.19 -7.65
N VAL A 77 -11.88 -4.50 -7.04
CA VAL A 77 -12.00 -4.75 -5.60
C VAL A 77 -11.18 -5.98 -5.18
N SER A 78 -11.21 -7.05 -5.98
CA SER A 78 -10.43 -8.26 -5.69
C SER A 78 -8.93 -8.01 -5.69
N ASN A 79 -8.39 -7.29 -6.69
CA ASN A 79 -6.97 -6.92 -6.73
C ASN A 79 -6.58 -6.03 -5.54
N SER A 80 -7.45 -5.07 -5.18
CA SER A 80 -7.21 -4.19 -4.04
C SER A 80 -7.22 -4.97 -2.71
N LYS A 81 -8.12 -5.95 -2.57
CA LYS A 81 -8.19 -6.81 -1.39
C LYS A 81 -6.94 -7.70 -1.27
N GLU A 82 -6.49 -8.30 -2.37
CA GLU A 82 -5.26 -9.08 -2.39
C GLU A 82 -4.06 -8.22 -1.98
N ALA A 83 -3.94 -7.00 -2.52
CA ALA A 83 -2.89 -6.07 -2.17
C ALA A 83 -2.90 -5.70 -0.67
N TYR A 84 -4.09 -5.44 -0.11
CA TYR A 84 -4.27 -5.18 1.31
C TYR A 84 -3.85 -6.38 2.18
N GLU A 85 -4.22 -7.61 1.81
CA GLU A 85 -3.83 -8.82 2.52
C GLU A 85 -2.31 -9.06 2.47
N ILE A 86 -1.67 -8.81 1.33
CA ILE A 86 -0.22 -8.94 1.17
C ILE A 86 0.51 -8.03 2.16
N ILE A 87 0.19 -6.74 2.19
CA ILE A 87 0.92 -5.80 3.05
C ILE A 87 0.65 -6.03 4.53
N ASN A 88 -0.56 -6.41 4.90
CA ASN A 88 -0.89 -6.71 6.30
C ASN A 88 -0.22 -7.98 6.81
N ASN A 89 -0.01 -8.99 5.94
CA ASN A 89 0.66 -10.23 6.28
C ASN A 89 2.19 -10.14 6.14
N THR A 90 2.71 -9.05 5.59
CA THR A 90 4.15 -8.83 5.50
C THR A 90 4.74 -8.60 6.88
N ASP A 91 5.57 -9.54 7.33
CA ASP A 91 6.29 -9.43 8.59
C ASP A 91 7.32 -8.29 8.47
N ALA A 92 7.03 -7.19 9.13
CA ALA A 92 7.98 -6.11 9.31
C ALA A 92 8.31 -6.06 10.80
N SER A 93 9.43 -6.67 11.17
CA SER A 93 10.01 -6.55 12.50
C SER A 93 10.42 -5.11 12.86
N LEU A 94 10.25 -4.20 11.92
CA LEU A 94 10.54 -2.78 12.00
C LEU A 94 9.22 -2.00 11.90
N THR A 95 9.05 -1.03 12.78
CA THR A 95 8.08 0.06 12.65
C THR A 95 8.55 0.99 11.54
N LEU A 96 8.44 0.53 10.28
CA LEU A 96 8.77 1.33 9.13
C LEU A 96 7.59 2.26 8.85
N LYS A 97 7.84 3.56 8.86
CA LYS A 97 6.85 4.57 8.45
C LYS A 97 6.34 4.29 7.02
N GLU A 98 7.21 3.77 6.16
CA GLU A 98 6.90 3.35 4.80
C GLU A 98 5.84 2.23 4.77
N LYS A 99 5.96 1.23 5.65
CA LYS A 99 4.94 0.18 5.77
C LYS A 99 3.61 0.73 6.25
N GLU A 100 3.63 1.62 7.24
CA GLU A 100 2.42 2.26 7.76
C GLU A 100 1.69 3.04 6.66
N LEU A 101 2.43 3.82 5.85
CA LEU A 101 1.87 4.58 4.75
C LEU A 101 1.31 3.70 3.64
N LEU A 102 2.02 2.62 3.26
CA LEU A 102 1.53 1.68 2.26
C LEU A 102 0.31 0.91 2.77
N SER A 103 0.30 0.50 4.03
CA SER A 103 -0.86 -0.15 4.66
C SER A 103 -2.07 0.79 4.74
N LEU A 104 -1.84 2.07 5.05
CA LEU A 104 -2.87 3.09 5.05
C LEU A 104 -3.45 3.29 3.65
N ALA A 105 -2.59 3.41 2.63
CA ALA A 105 -3.00 3.57 1.25
C ALA A 105 -3.89 2.41 0.79
N THR A 106 -3.43 1.16 0.96
CA THR A 106 -4.19 -0.03 0.55
C THR A 106 -5.51 -0.19 1.30
N SER A 107 -5.55 0.20 2.58
CA SER A 107 -6.78 0.18 3.39
C SER A 107 -7.82 1.17 2.87
N TYR A 108 -7.42 2.42 2.60
CA TYR A 108 -8.33 3.45 2.10
C TYR A 108 -8.76 3.19 0.65
N TRP A 109 -7.87 2.69 -0.19
CA TRP A 109 -8.24 2.27 -1.54
C TRP A 109 -9.28 1.14 -1.52
N LEU A 110 -9.06 0.09 -0.73
CA LEU A 110 -10.03 -0.99 -0.60
C LEU A 110 -11.38 -0.49 -0.10
N GLN A 111 -11.40 0.29 0.99
CA GLN A 111 -12.63 0.86 1.55
C GLN A 111 -13.36 1.76 0.54
N GLY A 112 -12.64 2.61 -0.17
CA GLY A 112 -13.20 3.48 -1.19
C GLY A 112 -13.80 2.70 -2.35
N LEU A 113 -13.10 1.67 -2.85
CA LEU A 113 -13.56 0.84 -3.97
C LEU A 113 -14.79 -0.01 -3.59
N GLU A 114 -14.80 -0.65 -2.41
CA GLU A 114 -15.97 -1.40 -1.92
C GLU A 114 -17.20 -0.49 -1.75
N MET A 115 -17.00 0.72 -1.22
CA MET A 115 -18.08 1.69 -1.07
C MET A 115 -18.57 2.21 -2.43
N PHE A 116 -17.67 2.44 -3.38
CA PHE A 116 -18.01 2.85 -4.75
C PHE A 116 -18.86 1.79 -5.44
N GLU A 117 -18.42 0.52 -5.42
CA GLU A 117 -19.15 -0.62 -5.98
C GLU A 117 -20.60 -0.67 -5.48
N VAL A 118 -20.78 -0.70 -4.14
CA VAL A 118 -22.11 -0.77 -3.52
C VAL A 118 -22.94 0.45 -3.88
N SER A 119 -22.35 1.64 -3.93
CA SER A 119 -23.06 2.88 -4.24
C SER A 119 -23.56 2.92 -5.68
N ILE A 120 -22.74 2.50 -6.64
CA ILE A 120 -23.13 2.49 -8.06
C ILE A 120 -24.20 1.42 -8.34
N ILE A 121 -24.05 0.22 -7.79
CA ILE A 121 -25.08 -0.83 -7.93
C ILE A 121 -26.41 -0.33 -7.34
N THR A 122 -26.36 0.33 -6.19
CA THR A 122 -27.57 0.91 -5.56
C THR A 122 -28.15 2.05 -6.40
N LEU A 123 -27.33 2.88 -7.05
CA LEU A 123 -27.77 3.94 -7.94
C LEU A 123 -28.50 3.37 -9.16
N ILE A 124 -27.98 2.31 -9.76
CA ILE A 124 -28.60 1.61 -10.89
C ILE A 124 -29.99 1.06 -10.49
N ASP A 125 -30.09 0.47 -9.29
CA ASP A 125 -31.34 -0.13 -8.79
C ASP A 125 -32.35 0.90 -8.28
N ASN A 126 -31.88 2.04 -7.75
CA ASN A 126 -32.73 3.08 -7.14
C ASN A 126 -32.16 4.49 -7.35
N PRO A 127 -32.34 5.10 -8.54
CA PRO A 127 -31.73 6.39 -8.91
C PRO A 127 -32.14 7.60 -8.05
N ASN A 128 -33.19 7.48 -7.23
CA ASN A 128 -33.73 8.61 -6.46
C ASN A 128 -33.26 8.62 -4.98
N SER A 129 -32.27 7.85 -4.61
CA SER A 129 -31.79 7.78 -3.22
C SER A 129 -30.80 8.90 -2.93
N GLU A 130 -31.19 9.88 -2.12
CA GLU A 130 -30.32 11.01 -1.71
C GLU A 130 -29.03 10.56 -0.98
N LYS A 131 -29.07 9.39 -0.31
CA LYS A 131 -27.91 8.86 0.41
C LYS A 131 -26.78 8.33 -0.51
N ILE A 132 -27.08 8.04 -1.77
CA ILE A 132 -26.10 7.48 -2.69
C ILE A 132 -25.03 8.52 -3.03
N GLN A 133 -25.42 9.78 -3.22
CA GLN A 133 -24.46 10.86 -3.51
C GLN A 133 -23.46 11.05 -2.37
N GLU A 134 -23.93 10.98 -1.11
CA GLU A 134 -23.06 11.05 0.07
C GLU A 134 -22.08 9.87 0.10
N SER A 135 -22.56 8.65 -0.19
CA SER A 135 -21.71 7.44 -0.22
C SER A 135 -20.67 7.50 -1.35
N ILE A 136 -21.03 7.97 -2.54
CA ILE A 136 -20.08 8.17 -3.64
C ILE A 136 -19.03 9.24 -3.25
N ALA A 137 -19.45 10.37 -2.67
CA ALA A 137 -18.53 11.41 -2.23
C ALA A 137 -17.55 10.89 -1.15
N GLN A 138 -18.03 10.05 -0.22
CA GLN A 138 -17.17 9.42 0.78
C GLN A 138 -16.17 8.44 0.14
N SER A 139 -16.63 7.62 -0.80
CA SER A 139 -15.77 6.71 -1.56
C SER A 139 -14.62 7.45 -2.28
N ILE A 140 -14.93 8.55 -2.95
CA ILE A 140 -13.94 9.42 -3.61
C ILE A 140 -12.96 10.01 -2.59
N SER A 141 -13.46 10.43 -1.42
CA SER A 141 -12.62 10.95 -0.33
C SER A 141 -11.64 9.87 0.15
N ASP A 142 -12.10 8.64 0.36
CA ASP A 142 -11.27 7.53 0.80
C ASP A 142 -10.21 7.18 -0.25
N LEU A 143 -10.58 7.10 -1.53
CA LEU A 143 -9.63 6.89 -2.63
C LEU A 143 -8.55 7.98 -2.67
N SER A 144 -8.94 9.26 -2.48
CA SER A 144 -8.00 10.39 -2.45
C SER A 144 -7.04 10.32 -1.26
N ILE A 145 -7.50 9.85 -0.09
CA ILE A 145 -6.62 9.60 1.07
C ILE A 145 -5.62 8.49 0.74
N GLY A 146 -6.07 7.43 0.08
CA GLY A 146 -5.21 6.35 -0.40
C GLY A 146 -4.13 6.86 -1.35
N ASP A 147 -4.50 7.64 -2.38
CA ASP A 147 -3.58 8.25 -3.35
C ASP A 147 -2.51 9.09 -2.67
N ARG A 148 -2.91 9.93 -1.72
CA ARG A 148 -2.00 10.78 -0.97
C ARG A 148 -1.04 9.97 -0.09
N SER A 149 -1.55 8.94 0.60
CA SER A 149 -0.73 8.08 1.46
C SER A 149 0.30 7.30 0.65
N TYR A 150 -0.07 6.84 -0.53
CA TYR A 150 0.83 6.14 -1.45
C TYR A 150 1.89 7.07 -2.05
N SER A 151 1.52 8.29 -2.42
CA SER A 151 2.47 9.29 -2.90
C SER A 151 3.53 9.62 -1.83
N GLU A 152 3.12 9.76 -0.58
CA GLU A 152 4.04 9.96 0.57
C GLU A 152 4.93 8.73 0.78
N PHE A 153 4.39 7.52 0.66
CA PHE A 153 5.16 6.27 0.68
C PHE A 153 6.25 6.27 -0.40
N LEU A 154 5.87 6.56 -1.66
CA LEU A 154 6.83 6.61 -2.77
C LEU A 154 7.93 7.65 -2.54
N PHE A 155 7.57 8.81 -2.01
CA PHE A 155 8.54 9.86 -1.69
C PHE A 155 9.55 9.38 -0.65
N LEU A 156 9.08 8.80 0.46
CA LEU A 156 9.95 8.35 1.55
C LEU A 156 10.85 7.19 1.11
N ILE A 157 10.31 6.20 0.40
CA ILE A 157 11.09 5.03 -0.01
C ILE A 157 12.19 5.43 -1.00
N LYS A 158 11.89 6.32 -1.95
CA LYS A 158 12.88 6.86 -2.90
C LYS A 158 13.97 7.68 -2.18
N GLN A 159 13.58 8.49 -1.19
CA GLN A 159 14.53 9.28 -0.40
C GLN A 159 15.47 8.39 0.41
N ASN A 160 14.94 7.41 1.13
CA ASN A 160 15.72 6.51 1.97
C ASN A 160 16.65 5.62 1.14
N ALA A 161 16.17 5.06 0.03
CA ALA A 161 17.00 4.29 -0.88
C ALA A 161 18.19 5.09 -1.45
N THR A 162 17.98 6.37 -1.75
CA THR A 162 19.06 7.25 -2.24
C THR A 162 20.13 7.48 -1.17
N LEU A 163 19.74 7.61 0.09
CA LEU A 163 20.65 7.82 1.21
C LEU A 163 21.46 6.56 1.54
N ASP A 164 20.84 5.40 1.47
CA ASP A 164 21.43 4.13 1.89
C ASP A 164 22.06 3.34 0.74
N GLY A 165 21.92 3.81 -0.52
CA GLY A 165 22.38 3.11 -1.71
C GLY A 165 21.63 1.79 -1.97
N THR A 166 20.41 1.65 -1.45
CA THR A 166 19.58 0.48 -1.61
C THR A 166 18.96 0.45 -3.01
N PHE A 167 19.00 -0.71 -3.66
CA PHE A 167 18.30 -0.90 -4.94
C PHE A 167 16.80 -1.07 -4.68
N LEU A 168 15.98 -0.23 -5.31
CA LEU A 168 14.53 -0.34 -5.25
C LEU A 168 13.99 -1.21 -6.38
N PRO A 169 12.99 -2.06 -6.12
CA PRO A 169 12.21 -2.67 -7.17
C PRO A 169 11.41 -1.62 -7.95
N VAL A 170 10.77 -2.03 -9.04
CA VAL A 170 9.87 -1.15 -9.78
C VAL A 170 8.63 -0.89 -8.94
N LEU A 171 8.42 0.39 -8.61
CA LEU A 171 7.21 0.89 -7.94
C LEU A 171 6.53 1.86 -8.89
N TYR A 172 5.29 1.60 -9.23
CA TYR A 172 4.51 2.39 -10.18
C TYR A 172 3.90 3.62 -9.50
N GLU A 173 3.66 4.66 -10.24
CA GLU A 173 2.83 5.78 -9.80
C GLU A 173 1.36 5.41 -10.02
N ILE A 174 0.56 5.46 -8.96
CA ILE A 174 -0.83 4.99 -8.94
C ILE A 174 -1.70 6.10 -8.38
N GLU A 175 -2.79 6.40 -9.09
CA GLU A 175 -3.81 7.33 -8.67
C GLU A 175 -5.17 6.82 -9.14
N TYR A 176 -6.13 6.74 -8.22
CA TYR A 176 -7.51 6.39 -8.52
C TYR A 176 -8.35 7.63 -8.86
N VAL A 177 -8.14 8.71 -8.13
CA VAL A 177 -8.94 9.94 -8.28
C VAL A 177 -8.24 10.99 -9.13
N GLY A 178 -6.90 11.06 -9.10
CA GLY A 178 -6.09 12.02 -9.85
C GLY A 178 -6.48 13.48 -9.60
N LEU A 179 -5.51 14.38 -9.43
CA LEU A 179 -5.79 15.76 -8.99
C LEU A 179 -6.50 16.65 -10.05
N GLU A 180 -6.50 16.28 -11.33
CA GLU A 180 -7.01 17.17 -12.39
C GLU A 180 -8.03 16.54 -13.37
N ASP A 181 -7.93 15.27 -13.76
CA ASP A 181 -8.77 14.69 -14.81
C ASP A 181 -10.01 13.93 -14.33
N ASN A 182 -9.95 13.31 -13.15
CA ASN A 182 -11.02 12.44 -12.67
C ASN A 182 -12.08 13.19 -11.84
N SER A 183 -11.77 14.36 -11.28
CA SER A 183 -12.74 15.17 -10.55
C SER A 183 -13.95 15.59 -11.41
N PHE A 184 -13.76 15.75 -12.72
CA PHE A 184 -14.85 16.06 -13.66
C PHE A 184 -15.75 14.84 -13.93
N LYS A 185 -15.18 13.64 -14.07
CA LYS A 185 -15.98 12.40 -14.27
C LYS A 185 -16.85 12.07 -13.05
N PHE A 186 -16.34 12.32 -11.84
CA PHE A 186 -17.10 12.13 -10.60
C PHE A 186 -18.18 13.20 -10.40
N ALA A 187 -17.97 14.43 -10.89
CA ALA A 187 -18.97 15.48 -10.82
C ALA A 187 -20.20 15.18 -11.71
N ASP A 188 -20.02 14.42 -12.78
CA ASP A 188 -21.12 14.00 -13.66
C ASP A 188 -21.96 12.86 -13.06
N LEU A 189 -21.47 12.20 -11.98
CA LEU A 189 -22.19 11.17 -11.24
C LEU A 189 -23.00 11.73 -10.06
N LEU A 190 -22.75 12.98 -9.66
CA LEU A 190 -23.41 13.67 -8.55
C LEU A 190 -24.51 14.61 -9.07
#